data_e2222b342f333468005fb49681b4f56a
#
_entry.id   e2222b342f333468005fb49681b4f56a
#
_cell.length_a   1.000
_cell.length_b   1.000
_cell.length_c   1.000
_cell.angle_alpha   90.00
_cell.angle_beta   90.00
_cell.angle_gamma   90.00
#
_symmetry.space_group_name_H-M   'P 1'
#
loop_
_entity.id
_entity.type
_entity.pdbx_description
1 polymer ?
#
loop_
_entity_poly.entity_id
_entity_poly.type
_entity_poly.pdbx_seq_one_letter_code
_entity_poly.pdbx_strand_id
1 'polypeptide(L)'
;VAGAKLGDLDLTALAEYLQNYRRLEIAALEETALHRLLENLSLVARTEVEVRPTIAGLLLFGKNRVTRWLPQNGVDCIKVRGRNLSEGTDDVKFFERNVFANLEDTLAFIYRYNTQSFVIEGVRRVDFWDYPEKALRECLVNALVHRDYTITGSHVRVHIFEDRIAIRSPGSIPDSLTLGKIRLGTIYHRNPVLMQFFYDAHLSERLGQGIPTIFREMQANGNPEPVFEDLGDELKVTLHKRIATASQ
;
A
#
# COMPACT_ATOMS: atom_id res chain seq x y z
N VAL A 1 7.86 18.58 -8.75
CA VAL A 1 6.44 18.88 -8.99
C VAL A 1 6.26 20.38 -9.07
N ALA A 2 5.58 20.87 -10.12
CA ALA A 2 5.36 22.30 -10.32
C ALA A 2 4.58 22.91 -9.16
N GLY A 3 5.05 24.07 -8.66
CA GLY A 3 4.43 24.80 -7.55
C GLY A 3 4.67 24.23 -6.16
N ALA A 4 5.16 22.99 -6.01
CA ALA A 4 5.55 22.43 -4.73
C ALA A 4 6.91 23.00 -4.28
N LYS A 5 7.05 23.27 -2.99
CA LYS A 5 8.26 23.80 -2.35
C LYS A 5 8.81 22.81 -1.34
N LEU A 6 10.08 22.97 -0.95
CA LEU A 6 10.72 22.12 0.06
C LEU A 6 9.91 22.06 1.37
N GLY A 7 9.27 23.19 1.76
CA GLY A 7 8.40 23.26 2.92
C GLY A 7 7.13 22.39 2.85
N ASP A 8 6.76 21.88 1.68
CA ASP A 8 5.66 20.92 1.51
C ASP A 8 6.06 19.49 1.90
N LEU A 9 7.37 19.24 2.11
CA LEU A 9 7.86 17.98 2.69
C LEU A 9 7.88 18.05 4.21
N ASP A 10 7.48 16.99 4.86
CA ASP A 10 7.62 16.79 6.30
C ASP A 10 9.04 16.33 6.64
N LEU A 11 9.92 17.32 6.86
CA LEU A 11 11.32 17.05 7.19
C LEU A 11 11.47 16.42 8.59
N THR A 12 10.50 16.58 9.49
CA THR A 12 10.50 15.92 10.80
C THR A 12 10.24 14.42 10.62
N ALA A 13 9.19 14.06 9.93
CA ALA A 13 8.89 12.65 9.61
C ALA A 13 10.02 12.00 8.80
N LEU A 14 10.65 12.74 7.88
CA LEU A 14 11.82 12.25 7.14
C LEU A 14 13.02 12.03 8.06
N ALA A 15 13.29 12.96 9.00
CA ALA A 15 14.38 12.81 9.96
C ALA A 15 14.20 11.56 10.83
N GLU A 16 13.00 11.37 11.37
CA GLU A 16 12.65 10.18 12.15
C GLU A 16 12.80 8.89 11.31
N TYR A 17 12.34 8.92 10.07
CA TYR A 17 12.50 7.79 9.15
C TYR A 17 13.97 7.46 8.92
N LEU A 18 14.80 8.44 8.57
CA LEU A 18 16.22 8.25 8.28
C LEU A 18 16.99 7.78 9.52
N GLN A 19 16.68 8.30 10.69
CA GLN A 19 17.26 7.86 11.95
C GLN A 19 16.89 6.40 12.27
N ASN A 20 15.61 6.05 12.18
CA ASN A 20 15.11 4.74 12.57
C ASN A 20 15.55 3.62 11.60
N TYR A 21 15.54 3.89 10.30
CA TYR A 21 15.71 2.85 9.29
C TYR A 21 17.05 2.90 8.55
N ARG A 22 17.71 4.06 8.50
CA ARG A 22 19.02 4.22 7.82
C ARG A 22 20.15 4.67 8.75
N ARG A 23 19.83 4.92 10.02
CA ARG A 23 20.79 5.41 11.04
C ARG A 23 21.50 6.70 10.63
N LEU A 24 20.78 7.59 9.96
CA LEU A 24 21.26 8.87 9.48
C LEU A 24 20.59 9.99 10.29
N GLU A 25 21.41 10.86 10.90
CA GLU A 25 20.94 12.06 11.56
C GLU A 25 21.03 13.24 10.59
N ILE A 26 19.90 13.94 10.37
CA ILE A 26 19.87 15.09 9.46
C ILE A 26 19.63 16.43 10.18
N ALA A 27 19.30 16.41 11.47
CA ALA A 27 18.97 17.61 12.23
C ALA A 27 20.14 18.63 12.33
N ALA A 28 21.38 18.14 12.25
CA ALA A 28 22.59 18.95 12.33
C ALA A 28 23.20 19.31 10.96
N LEU A 29 22.54 18.91 9.86
CA LEU A 29 23.06 19.19 8.52
C LEU A 29 22.83 20.65 8.13
N GLU A 30 23.86 21.26 7.56
CA GLU A 30 23.70 22.54 6.88
C GLU A 30 22.78 22.40 5.66
N GLU A 31 22.13 23.48 5.26
CA GLU A 31 21.13 23.50 4.18
C GLU A 31 21.67 22.87 2.88
N THR A 32 22.91 23.17 2.50
CA THR A 32 23.52 22.62 1.28
C THR A 32 23.75 21.12 1.36
N ALA A 33 24.12 20.60 2.53
CA ALA A 33 24.30 19.18 2.76
C ALA A 33 22.97 18.43 2.79
N LEU A 34 21.94 19.04 3.41
CA LEU A 34 20.58 18.52 3.41
C LEU A 34 20.03 18.42 1.98
N HIS A 35 20.15 19.47 1.17
CA HIS A 35 19.69 19.45 -0.21
C HIS A 35 20.36 18.35 -1.03
N ARG A 36 21.68 18.17 -0.90
CA ARG A 36 22.42 17.08 -1.58
C ARG A 36 21.92 15.70 -1.14
N LEU A 37 21.67 15.52 0.16
CA LEU A 37 21.12 14.27 0.67
C LEU A 37 19.75 13.98 0.07
N LEU A 38 18.85 14.97 0.06
CA LEU A 38 17.50 14.82 -0.50
C LEU A 38 17.53 14.54 -2.01
N GLU A 39 18.46 15.15 -2.76
CA GLU A 39 18.70 14.86 -4.18
C GLU A 39 19.17 13.41 -4.37
N ASN A 40 20.15 12.95 -3.58
CA ASN A 40 20.66 11.57 -3.63
C ASN A 40 19.57 10.53 -3.30
N LEU A 41 18.63 10.90 -2.43
CA LEU A 41 17.46 10.08 -2.09
C LEU A 41 16.34 10.19 -3.13
N SER A 42 16.50 11.02 -4.17
CA SER A 42 15.49 11.30 -5.19
C SER A 42 14.18 11.90 -4.64
N LEU A 43 14.24 12.53 -3.46
CA LEU A 43 13.09 13.18 -2.84
C LEU A 43 12.89 14.61 -3.35
N VAL A 44 13.94 15.25 -3.82
CA VAL A 44 13.92 16.55 -4.47
C VAL A 44 14.71 16.52 -5.77
N ALA A 45 14.46 17.49 -6.63
CA ALA A 45 15.24 17.74 -7.82
C ALA A 45 15.61 19.23 -7.88
N ARG A 46 16.86 19.50 -8.27
CA ARG A 46 17.35 20.85 -8.49
C ARG A 46 16.95 21.34 -9.89
N THR A 47 16.38 22.53 -9.93
CA THR A 47 16.20 23.29 -11.17
C THR A 47 17.23 24.42 -11.22
N GLU A 48 17.27 25.18 -12.31
CA GLU A 48 18.17 26.35 -12.41
C GLU A 48 17.89 27.41 -11.34
N VAL A 49 16.68 27.46 -10.80
CA VAL A 49 16.21 28.52 -9.90
C VAL A 49 16.09 28.03 -8.46
N GLU A 50 15.65 26.79 -8.25
CA GLU A 50 15.28 26.30 -6.91
C GLU A 50 15.35 24.76 -6.79
N VAL A 51 15.28 24.28 -5.55
CA VAL A 51 15.11 22.84 -5.22
C VAL A 51 13.64 22.57 -4.99
N ARG A 52 13.08 21.59 -5.72
CA ARG A 52 11.65 21.23 -5.64
C ARG A 52 11.46 19.75 -5.29
N PRO A 53 10.39 19.42 -4.55
CA PRO A 53 10.01 18.03 -4.33
C PRO A 53 9.75 17.28 -5.64
N THR A 54 10.21 16.04 -5.69
CA THR A 54 9.83 15.08 -6.72
C THR A 54 8.44 14.50 -6.43
N ILE A 55 7.88 13.73 -7.36
CA ILE A 55 6.67 12.94 -7.12
C ILE A 55 6.93 11.98 -5.94
N ALA A 56 8.05 11.26 -5.95
CA ALA A 56 8.41 10.34 -4.87
C ALA A 56 8.55 11.05 -3.51
N GLY A 57 9.18 12.25 -3.49
CA GLY A 57 9.30 13.04 -2.26
C GLY A 57 7.95 13.40 -1.66
N LEU A 58 7.00 13.88 -2.47
CA LEU A 58 5.66 14.21 -2.02
C LEU A 58 4.86 12.95 -1.61
N LEU A 59 4.96 11.87 -2.37
CA LEU A 59 4.30 10.62 -2.03
C LEU A 59 4.76 10.06 -0.69
N LEU A 60 6.07 10.11 -0.40
CA LEU A 60 6.66 9.55 0.82
C LEU A 60 6.53 10.48 2.03
N PHE A 61 6.80 11.76 1.86
CA PHE A 61 6.93 12.73 2.95
C PHE A 61 6.16 14.03 2.73
N GLY A 62 5.19 14.07 1.82
CA GLY A 62 4.35 15.24 1.65
C GLY A 62 3.50 15.52 2.89
N LYS A 63 3.43 16.80 3.30
CA LYS A 63 2.59 17.28 4.40
C LYS A 63 1.12 17.29 4.02
N ASN A 64 0.24 17.04 4.98
CA ASN A 64 -1.21 17.21 4.85
C ASN A 64 -1.80 16.42 3.66
N ARG A 65 -2.67 17.06 2.91
CA ARG A 65 -3.31 16.48 1.71
C ARG A 65 -2.35 16.51 0.52
N VAL A 66 -1.68 15.39 0.28
CA VAL A 66 -0.79 15.22 -0.88
C VAL A 66 -1.56 15.29 -2.19
N THR A 67 -2.85 14.95 -2.19
CA THR A 67 -3.76 15.07 -3.33
C THR A 67 -3.88 16.51 -3.89
N ARG A 68 -3.51 17.52 -3.11
CA ARG A 68 -3.35 18.90 -3.62
C ARG A 68 -2.33 18.98 -4.76
N TRP A 69 -1.26 18.20 -4.69
CA TRP A 69 -0.18 18.18 -5.68
C TRP A 69 -0.28 16.99 -6.63
N LEU A 70 -0.75 15.89 -6.10
CA LEU A 70 -0.87 14.60 -6.76
C LEU A 70 -2.29 14.07 -6.56
N PRO A 71 -3.28 14.56 -7.35
CA PRO A 71 -4.68 14.19 -7.17
C PRO A 71 -4.91 12.68 -7.17
N GLN A 72 -4.02 11.94 -7.83
CA GLN A 72 -4.08 10.49 -7.93
C GLN A 72 -3.62 9.74 -6.67
N ASN A 73 -3.03 10.43 -5.68
CA ASN A 73 -2.51 9.78 -4.45
C ASN A 73 -3.61 9.64 -3.38
N GLY A 74 -4.74 9.07 -3.74
CA GLY A 74 -5.80 8.77 -2.80
C GLY A 74 -6.00 7.28 -2.60
N VAL A 75 -6.64 6.93 -1.48
CA VAL A 75 -7.19 5.60 -1.21
C VAL A 75 -8.65 5.73 -0.80
N ASP A 76 -9.53 5.14 -1.59
CA ASP A 76 -10.96 5.13 -1.34
C ASP A 76 -11.33 3.80 -0.65
N CYS A 77 -11.75 3.86 0.61
CA CYS A 77 -12.14 2.71 1.41
C CYS A 77 -13.64 2.69 1.60
N ILE A 78 -14.28 1.59 1.20
CA ILE A 78 -15.73 1.43 1.21
C ILE A 78 -16.09 0.10 1.89
N LYS A 79 -16.84 0.18 3.00
CA LYS A 79 -17.55 -0.99 3.55
C LYS A 79 -18.88 -1.11 2.83
N VAL A 80 -19.02 -2.15 2.05
CA VAL A 80 -20.23 -2.48 1.29
C VAL A 80 -21.16 -3.28 2.18
N ARG A 81 -22.47 -2.98 2.09
CA ARG A 81 -23.52 -3.76 2.72
C ARG A 81 -23.77 -5.00 1.87
N GLY A 82 -23.44 -6.18 2.39
CA GLY A 82 -23.63 -7.43 1.64
C GLY A 82 -22.51 -7.73 0.63
N ARG A 83 -22.87 -8.32 -0.51
CA ARG A 83 -21.94 -8.91 -1.48
C ARG A 83 -21.78 -8.12 -2.79
N ASN A 84 -22.65 -7.14 -3.03
CA ASN A 84 -22.66 -6.36 -4.26
C ASN A 84 -22.68 -4.86 -3.96
N LEU A 85 -22.03 -4.06 -4.80
CA LEU A 85 -22.01 -2.59 -4.67
C LEU A 85 -23.42 -1.97 -4.72
N SER A 86 -24.36 -2.61 -5.41
CA SER A 86 -25.75 -2.17 -5.51
C SER A 86 -26.55 -2.26 -4.19
N GLU A 87 -26.02 -3.00 -3.20
CA GLU A 87 -26.67 -3.16 -1.89
C GLU A 87 -26.44 -1.97 -0.94
N GLY A 88 -25.63 -1.00 -1.38
CA GLY A 88 -25.31 0.21 -0.64
C GLY A 88 -24.05 0.08 0.20
N THR A 89 -23.74 1.13 0.96
CA THR A 89 -22.51 1.25 1.75
C THR A 89 -22.83 1.53 3.22
N ASP A 90 -22.05 0.96 4.12
CA ASP A 90 -22.16 1.16 5.56
C ASP A 90 -21.15 2.19 6.09
N ASP A 91 -19.95 2.24 5.49
CA ASP A 91 -18.89 3.21 5.85
C ASP A 91 -18.06 3.56 4.61
N VAL A 92 -17.68 4.82 4.51
CA VAL A 92 -16.84 5.34 3.42
C VAL A 92 -15.78 6.26 4.00
N LYS A 93 -14.52 6.06 3.62
CA LYS A 93 -13.39 6.92 3.97
C LYS A 93 -12.51 7.18 2.76
N PHE A 94 -12.01 8.39 2.70
CA PHE A 94 -11.04 8.85 1.68
C PHE A 94 -9.76 9.25 2.40
N PHE A 95 -8.64 8.62 2.06
CA PHE A 95 -7.35 8.93 2.61
C PHE A 95 -6.50 9.62 1.56
N GLU A 96 -5.97 10.82 1.88
CA GLU A 96 -5.35 11.71 0.91
C GLU A 96 -3.96 12.21 1.38
N ARG A 97 -3.37 11.50 2.33
CA ARG A 97 -2.06 11.83 2.92
C ARG A 97 -0.91 11.21 2.12
N ASN A 98 0.30 11.20 2.65
CA ASN A 98 1.41 10.47 2.06
C ASN A 98 1.16 8.95 2.10
N VAL A 99 1.93 8.19 1.32
CA VAL A 99 1.67 6.74 1.14
C VAL A 99 1.82 5.92 2.41
N PHE A 100 2.70 6.32 3.34
CA PHE A 100 2.83 5.64 4.63
C PHE A 100 1.57 5.83 5.49
N ALA A 101 1.13 7.07 5.61
CA ALA A 101 -0.08 7.38 6.35
C ALA A 101 -1.34 6.80 5.70
N ASN A 102 -1.42 6.80 4.36
CA ASN A 102 -2.52 6.14 3.64
C ASN A 102 -2.52 4.64 3.89
N LEU A 103 -1.36 3.96 3.95
CA LEU A 103 -1.26 2.55 4.31
C LEU A 103 -1.79 2.29 5.71
N GLU A 104 -1.32 3.05 6.71
CA GLU A 104 -1.74 2.91 8.11
C GLU A 104 -3.25 3.13 8.28
N ASP A 105 -3.77 4.23 7.72
CA ASP A 105 -5.20 4.56 7.80
C ASP A 105 -6.07 3.50 7.13
N THR A 106 -5.63 2.97 5.97
CA THR A 106 -6.34 1.93 5.23
C THR A 106 -6.34 0.62 6.00
N LEU A 107 -5.20 0.21 6.58
CA LEU A 107 -5.13 -0.97 7.45
C LEU A 107 -6.04 -0.81 8.66
N ALA A 108 -6.00 0.35 9.34
CA ALA A 108 -6.87 0.63 10.47
C ALA A 108 -8.37 0.58 10.08
N PHE A 109 -8.72 1.06 8.86
CA PHE A 109 -10.08 0.92 8.33
C PHE A 109 -10.47 -0.55 8.15
N ILE A 110 -9.61 -1.36 7.51
CA ILE A 110 -9.88 -2.78 7.26
C ILE A 110 -10.00 -3.54 8.58
N TYR A 111 -9.12 -3.28 9.56
CA TYR A 111 -9.12 -4.01 10.83
C TYR A 111 -10.38 -3.80 11.67
N ARG A 112 -11.10 -2.70 11.49
CA ARG A 112 -12.42 -2.52 12.13
C ARG A 112 -13.46 -3.54 11.67
N TYR A 113 -13.28 -4.14 10.49
CA TYR A 113 -14.18 -5.10 9.87
C TYR A 113 -13.56 -6.49 9.72
N ASN A 114 -12.31 -6.67 10.13
CA ASN A 114 -11.62 -7.97 10.15
C ASN A 114 -11.94 -8.66 11.48
N THR A 115 -12.83 -9.64 11.45
CA THR A 115 -13.33 -10.28 12.66
C THR A 115 -12.42 -11.44 13.07
N GLN A 116 -12.16 -11.55 14.36
CA GLN A 116 -11.54 -12.74 14.93
C GLN A 116 -12.62 -13.76 15.29
N SER A 117 -12.41 -14.99 14.86
CA SER A 117 -13.26 -16.14 15.15
C SER A 117 -12.41 -17.27 15.71
N PHE A 118 -13.03 -18.35 16.15
CA PHE A 118 -12.32 -19.55 16.60
C PHE A 118 -13.04 -20.83 16.16
N VAL A 119 -12.27 -21.91 16.09
CA VAL A 119 -12.79 -23.28 15.98
C VAL A 119 -12.24 -24.14 17.12
N ILE A 120 -12.97 -25.16 17.50
CA ILE A 120 -12.49 -26.14 18.48
C ILE A 120 -12.05 -27.40 17.71
N GLU A 121 -10.76 -27.67 17.74
CA GLU A 121 -10.17 -28.86 17.12
C GLU A 121 -9.77 -29.85 18.22
N GLY A 122 -10.61 -30.85 18.43
CA GLY A 122 -10.47 -31.78 19.57
C GLY A 122 -10.59 -31.03 20.91
N VAL A 123 -9.48 -30.95 21.67
CA VAL A 123 -9.42 -30.22 22.96
C VAL A 123 -8.79 -28.83 22.83
N ARG A 124 -8.43 -28.38 21.64
CA ARG A 124 -7.74 -27.13 21.41
C ARG A 124 -8.65 -26.09 20.77
N ARG A 125 -8.60 -24.86 21.29
CA ARG A 125 -9.15 -23.70 20.63
C ARG A 125 -8.11 -23.15 19.63
N VAL A 126 -8.52 -22.97 18.37
CA VAL A 126 -7.71 -22.34 17.31
C VAL A 126 -8.40 -21.04 16.91
N ASP A 127 -7.78 -19.94 17.24
CA ASP A 127 -8.26 -18.61 16.85
C ASP A 127 -7.74 -18.27 15.45
N PHE A 128 -8.57 -17.60 14.65
CA PHE A 128 -8.22 -17.12 13.33
C PHE A 128 -8.92 -15.80 13.01
N TRP A 129 -8.33 -15.01 12.12
CA TRP A 129 -8.94 -13.82 11.55
C TRP A 129 -9.65 -14.15 10.25
N ASP A 130 -10.66 -13.33 9.88
CA ASP A 130 -11.28 -13.43 8.56
C ASP A 130 -10.24 -13.33 7.44
N TYR A 131 -9.23 -12.45 7.63
CA TYR A 131 -8.09 -12.27 6.73
C TYR A 131 -6.79 -12.13 7.55
N PRO A 132 -5.71 -12.82 7.18
CA PRO A 132 -4.43 -12.68 7.88
C PRO A 132 -3.82 -11.29 7.64
N GLU A 133 -3.36 -10.68 8.73
CA GLU A 133 -2.83 -9.30 8.73
C GLU A 133 -1.70 -9.11 7.71
N LYS A 134 -0.77 -10.08 7.64
CA LYS A 134 0.37 -10.01 6.74
C LYS A 134 -0.05 -10.01 5.27
N ALA A 135 -1.07 -10.78 4.90
CA ALA A 135 -1.61 -10.79 3.54
C ALA A 135 -2.28 -9.45 3.18
N LEU A 136 -3.06 -8.87 4.11
CA LEU A 136 -3.68 -7.56 3.92
C LEU A 136 -2.63 -6.47 3.70
N ARG A 137 -1.60 -6.44 4.55
CA ARG A 137 -0.51 -5.46 4.44
C ARG A 137 0.21 -5.58 3.11
N GLU A 138 0.61 -6.79 2.70
CA GLU A 138 1.28 -7.02 1.42
C GLU A 138 0.44 -6.61 0.22
N CYS A 139 -0.87 -6.90 0.22
CA CYS A 139 -1.77 -6.45 -0.84
C CYS A 139 -1.82 -4.93 -0.94
N LEU A 140 -1.91 -4.21 0.19
CA LEU A 140 -1.96 -2.76 0.20
C LEU A 140 -0.62 -2.13 -0.17
N VAL A 141 0.49 -2.65 0.33
CA VAL A 141 1.83 -2.20 -0.05
C VAL A 141 2.01 -2.35 -1.56
N ASN A 142 1.66 -3.50 -2.12
CA ASN A 142 1.73 -3.73 -3.56
C ASN A 142 0.84 -2.74 -4.32
N ALA A 143 -0.38 -2.50 -3.84
CA ALA A 143 -1.31 -1.57 -4.49
C ALA A 143 -0.81 -0.12 -4.49
N LEU A 144 -0.12 0.32 -3.44
CA LEU A 144 0.44 1.67 -3.32
C LEU A 144 1.78 1.81 -4.07
N VAL A 145 2.70 0.85 -3.87
CA VAL A 145 4.06 0.95 -4.41
C VAL A 145 4.11 0.68 -5.91
N HIS A 146 3.25 -0.19 -6.42
CA HIS A 146 3.19 -0.54 -7.85
C HIS A 146 2.11 0.21 -8.63
N ARG A 147 1.36 1.10 -7.99
CA ARG A 147 0.41 1.98 -8.67
C ARG A 147 1.07 2.74 -9.82
N ASP A 148 0.36 2.91 -10.91
CA ASP A 148 0.77 3.83 -11.96
C ASP A 148 0.35 5.26 -11.61
N TYR A 149 1.30 6.05 -11.13
CA TYR A 149 1.07 7.45 -10.74
C TYR A 149 0.95 8.41 -11.93
N THR A 150 1.02 7.94 -13.16
CA THR A 150 0.68 8.75 -14.35
C THR A 150 -0.83 8.79 -14.60
N ILE A 151 -1.58 7.83 -14.06
CA ILE A 151 -3.04 7.78 -14.14
C ILE A 151 -3.62 8.70 -13.05
N THR A 152 -4.11 9.88 -13.45
CA THR A 152 -4.57 10.92 -12.51
C THR A 152 -6.04 10.84 -12.13
N GLY A 153 -6.86 10.16 -12.91
CA GLY A 153 -8.32 10.12 -12.73
C GLY A 153 -8.87 9.05 -11.80
N SER A 154 -8.02 8.30 -11.08
CA SER A 154 -8.45 7.19 -10.24
C SER A 154 -7.55 7.03 -9.02
N HIS A 155 -8.13 6.55 -7.91
CA HIS A 155 -7.43 6.20 -6.67
C HIS A 155 -7.22 4.69 -6.53
N VAL A 156 -6.41 4.29 -5.57
CA VAL A 156 -6.47 2.92 -5.05
C VAL A 156 -7.81 2.75 -4.36
N ARG A 157 -8.52 1.66 -4.64
CA ARG A 157 -9.86 1.40 -4.09
C ARG A 157 -9.88 0.12 -3.28
N VAL A 158 -10.40 0.20 -2.06
CA VAL A 158 -10.58 -0.94 -1.15
C VAL A 158 -12.06 -1.11 -0.87
N HIS A 159 -12.63 -2.20 -1.35
CA HIS A 159 -14.01 -2.57 -1.07
C HIS A 159 -14.05 -3.76 -0.10
N ILE A 160 -14.71 -3.59 1.03
CA ILE A 160 -14.93 -4.64 2.03
C ILE A 160 -16.37 -5.11 1.91
N PHE A 161 -16.56 -6.27 1.30
CA PHE A 161 -17.84 -6.96 1.20
C PHE A 161 -18.07 -7.87 2.41
N GLU A 162 -19.21 -8.53 2.47
CA GLU A 162 -19.52 -9.52 3.50
C GLU A 162 -18.61 -10.75 3.43
N ASP A 163 -18.23 -11.17 2.22
CA ASP A 163 -17.53 -12.42 1.91
C ASP A 163 -16.10 -12.24 1.36
N ARG A 164 -15.67 -11.02 1.06
CA ARG A 164 -14.37 -10.74 0.46
C ARG A 164 -13.92 -9.30 0.65
N ILE A 165 -12.61 -9.09 0.49
CA ILE A 165 -12.00 -7.77 0.29
C ILE A 165 -11.48 -7.72 -1.14
N ALA A 166 -11.81 -6.65 -1.88
CA ALA A 166 -11.28 -6.37 -3.20
C ALA A 166 -10.44 -5.09 -3.16
N ILE A 167 -9.17 -5.18 -3.55
CA ILE A 167 -8.24 -4.06 -3.65
C ILE A 167 -7.95 -3.85 -5.13
N ARG A 168 -8.13 -2.61 -5.61
CA ARG A 168 -7.89 -2.21 -7.00
C ARG A 168 -6.84 -1.12 -7.03
N SER A 169 -5.82 -1.29 -7.85
CA SER A 169 -4.75 -0.32 -8.04
C SER A 169 -4.66 0.08 -9.51
N PRO A 170 -4.71 1.38 -9.83
CA PRO A 170 -4.56 1.86 -11.21
C PRO A 170 -3.22 1.47 -11.81
N GLY A 171 -3.27 0.96 -13.05
CA GLY A 171 -2.14 0.47 -13.83
C GLY A 171 -2.17 -1.05 -14.03
N SER A 172 -2.07 -1.47 -15.28
CA SER A 172 -1.95 -2.89 -15.70
C SER A 172 -0.61 -3.49 -15.29
N ILE A 173 -0.51 -4.79 -15.36
CA ILE A 173 0.78 -5.49 -15.30
C ILE A 173 1.59 -5.11 -16.56
N PRO A 174 2.90 -4.78 -16.43
CA PRO A 174 3.74 -4.52 -17.59
C PRO A 174 3.78 -5.71 -18.57
N ASP A 175 3.82 -5.44 -19.87
CA ASP A 175 3.79 -6.46 -20.94
C ASP A 175 4.85 -7.56 -20.80
N SER A 176 5.97 -7.27 -20.13
CA SER A 176 7.04 -8.25 -19.86
C SER A 176 6.68 -9.27 -18.78
N LEU A 177 5.58 -9.05 -18.04
CA LEU A 177 5.12 -9.89 -16.95
C LEU A 177 3.78 -10.55 -17.27
N THR A 178 3.54 -11.66 -16.59
CA THR A 178 2.23 -12.32 -16.55
C THR A 178 1.85 -12.60 -15.09
N LEU A 179 0.57 -12.79 -14.81
CA LEU A 179 0.09 -13.18 -13.48
C LEU A 179 0.83 -14.42 -12.95
N GLY A 180 1.10 -15.39 -13.83
CA GLY A 180 1.87 -16.58 -13.48
C GLY A 180 3.30 -16.28 -13.03
N LYS A 181 4.01 -15.39 -13.74
CA LYS A 181 5.37 -14.97 -13.38
C LYS A 181 5.38 -14.18 -12.05
N ILE A 182 4.39 -13.33 -11.84
CA ILE A 182 4.24 -12.56 -10.60
C ILE A 182 4.00 -13.51 -9.41
N ARG A 183 3.14 -14.52 -9.57
CA ARG A 183 2.90 -15.56 -8.56
C ARG A 183 4.19 -16.33 -8.19
N LEU A 184 5.10 -16.48 -9.13
CA LEU A 184 6.41 -17.11 -8.92
C LEU A 184 7.47 -16.17 -8.32
N GLY A 185 7.10 -14.91 -8.01
CA GLY A 185 8.00 -13.93 -7.40
C GLY A 185 8.89 -13.18 -8.38
N THR A 186 8.48 -13.09 -9.67
CA THR A 186 9.22 -12.23 -10.61
C THR A 186 9.13 -10.77 -10.18
N ILE A 187 10.30 -10.12 -10.09
CA ILE A 187 10.43 -8.76 -9.58
C ILE A 187 10.23 -7.75 -10.71
N TYR A 188 9.39 -6.76 -10.47
CA TYR A 188 9.29 -5.55 -11.27
C TYR A 188 8.97 -4.37 -10.36
N HIS A 189 9.72 -3.29 -10.46
CA HIS A 189 9.50 -2.10 -9.66
C HIS A 189 9.07 -0.94 -10.56
N ARG A 190 7.75 -0.62 -10.59
CA ARG A 190 7.25 0.55 -11.30
C ARG A 190 7.76 1.85 -10.66
N ASN A 191 7.81 1.88 -9.34
CA ASN A 191 8.24 3.02 -8.56
C ASN A 191 9.43 2.64 -7.64
N PRO A 192 10.66 2.54 -8.17
CA PRO A 192 11.80 1.98 -7.41
C PRO A 192 12.16 2.80 -6.17
N VAL A 193 11.97 4.12 -6.20
CA VAL A 193 12.22 4.97 -5.01
C VAL A 193 11.23 4.63 -3.90
N LEU A 194 9.92 4.53 -4.19
CA LEU A 194 8.93 4.13 -3.20
C LEU A 194 9.25 2.75 -2.62
N MET A 195 9.54 1.79 -3.50
CA MET A 195 9.88 0.43 -3.07
C MET A 195 11.05 0.41 -2.11
N GLN A 196 12.12 1.17 -2.39
CA GLN A 196 13.28 1.23 -1.52
C GLN A 196 12.92 1.75 -0.12
N PHE A 197 12.10 2.80 -0.03
CA PHE A 197 11.68 3.34 1.26
C PHE A 197 10.76 2.37 2.03
N PHE A 198 9.82 1.71 1.36
CA PHE A 198 8.97 0.69 1.98
C PHE A 198 9.77 -0.52 2.46
N TYR A 199 10.79 -0.88 1.69
CA TYR A 199 11.69 -1.96 2.04
C TYR A 199 12.55 -1.62 3.29
N ASP A 200 13.18 -0.44 3.33
CA ASP A 200 13.99 -0.01 4.48
C ASP A 200 13.14 0.06 5.76
N ALA A 201 11.87 0.45 5.64
CA ALA A 201 10.91 0.47 6.73
C ALA A 201 10.37 -0.92 7.15
N HIS A 202 10.87 -2.00 6.55
CA HIS A 202 10.39 -3.38 6.78
C HIS A 202 8.89 -3.58 6.51
N LEU A 203 8.32 -2.76 5.64
CA LEU A 203 6.91 -2.83 5.23
C LEU A 203 6.71 -3.72 4.00
N SER A 204 7.75 -3.99 3.24
CA SER A 204 7.76 -4.85 2.06
C SER A 204 8.83 -5.92 2.15
N GLU A 205 8.55 -7.09 1.59
CA GLU A 205 9.51 -8.19 1.48
C GLU A 205 10.48 -7.98 0.31
N ARG A 206 11.73 -8.42 0.48
CA ARG A 206 12.72 -8.46 -0.63
C ARG A 206 12.45 -9.58 -1.62
N LEU A 207 13.07 -9.44 -2.80
CA LEU A 207 13.25 -10.55 -3.74
C LEU A 207 11.95 -11.15 -4.27
N GLY A 208 10.91 -10.34 -4.46
CA GLY A 208 9.65 -10.81 -5.05
C GLY A 208 8.82 -11.71 -4.13
N GLN A 209 9.11 -11.73 -2.82
CA GLN A 209 8.40 -12.58 -1.86
C GLN A 209 7.02 -12.05 -1.44
N GLY A 210 6.65 -10.80 -1.80
CA GLY A 210 5.39 -10.19 -1.39
C GLY A 210 4.17 -11.02 -1.81
N ILE A 211 4.02 -11.28 -3.12
CA ILE A 211 2.89 -12.06 -3.64
C ILE A 211 2.91 -13.53 -3.18
N PRO A 212 4.03 -14.28 -3.25
CA PRO A 212 4.12 -15.59 -2.60
C PRO A 212 3.71 -15.59 -1.12
N THR A 213 4.03 -14.52 -0.39
CA THR A 213 3.62 -14.36 1.01
C THR A 213 2.10 -14.26 1.15
N ILE A 214 1.43 -13.50 0.28
CA ILE A 214 -0.04 -13.40 0.30
C ILE A 214 -0.67 -14.81 0.17
N PHE A 215 -0.23 -15.59 -0.81
CA PHE A 215 -0.73 -16.97 -1.01
C PHE A 215 -0.49 -17.86 0.21
N ARG A 216 0.73 -17.83 0.75
CA ARG A 216 1.12 -18.64 1.91
C ARG A 216 0.30 -18.28 3.16
N GLU A 217 0.16 -16.99 3.47
CA GLU A 217 -0.58 -16.54 4.65
C GLU A 217 -2.09 -16.85 4.53
N MET A 218 -2.69 -16.64 3.34
CA MET A 218 -4.08 -17.00 3.10
C MET A 218 -4.30 -18.51 3.27
N GLN A 219 -3.43 -19.33 2.69
CA GLN A 219 -3.50 -20.80 2.83
C GLN A 219 -3.33 -21.24 4.30
N ALA A 220 -2.34 -20.70 5.00
CA ALA A 220 -2.09 -21.03 6.40
C ALA A 220 -3.26 -20.67 7.32
N ASN A 221 -3.99 -19.57 7.01
CA ASN A 221 -5.19 -19.17 7.75
C ASN A 221 -6.45 -19.96 7.35
N GLY A 222 -6.38 -20.80 6.31
CA GLY A 222 -7.52 -21.56 5.78
C GLY A 222 -8.49 -20.76 4.90
N ASN A 223 -8.02 -19.66 4.33
CA ASN A 223 -8.77 -18.90 3.34
C ASN A 223 -8.65 -19.54 1.95
N PRO A 224 -9.63 -19.27 1.04
CA PRO A 224 -9.46 -19.56 -0.37
C PRO A 224 -8.23 -18.84 -0.97
N GLU A 225 -7.69 -19.38 -2.06
CA GLU A 225 -6.58 -18.71 -2.78
C GLU A 225 -6.95 -17.30 -3.18
N PRO A 226 -6.00 -16.34 -3.06
CA PRO A 226 -6.17 -14.98 -3.59
C PRO A 226 -6.37 -14.99 -5.10
N VAL A 227 -7.27 -14.14 -5.59
CA VAL A 227 -7.52 -13.98 -7.03
C VAL A 227 -6.92 -12.67 -7.49
N PHE A 228 -6.04 -12.73 -8.49
CA PHE A 228 -5.42 -11.58 -9.16
C PHE A 228 -6.00 -11.46 -10.57
N GLU A 229 -6.47 -10.27 -10.93
CA GLU A 229 -7.08 -9.97 -12.22
C GLU A 229 -6.45 -8.70 -12.80
N ASP A 230 -5.86 -8.79 -13.98
CA ASP A 230 -5.43 -7.63 -14.76
C ASP A 230 -6.60 -7.21 -15.66
N LEU A 231 -7.16 -6.02 -15.40
CA LEU A 231 -8.31 -5.48 -16.12
C LEU A 231 -7.91 -4.53 -17.25
N GLY A 232 -6.59 -4.43 -17.54
CA GLY A 232 -6.02 -3.61 -18.60
C GLY A 232 -5.66 -2.18 -18.16
N ASP A 233 -6.46 -1.56 -17.30
CA ASP A 233 -6.23 -0.23 -16.75
C ASP A 233 -5.98 -0.25 -15.23
N GLU A 234 -6.29 -1.36 -14.58
CA GLU A 234 -6.06 -1.59 -13.16
C GLU A 234 -5.78 -3.06 -12.84
N LEU A 235 -5.00 -3.27 -11.79
CA LEU A 235 -4.81 -4.59 -11.19
C LEU A 235 -5.78 -4.74 -10.01
N LYS A 236 -6.55 -5.82 -10.00
CA LYS A 236 -7.47 -6.16 -8.91
C LYS A 236 -6.98 -7.38 -8.17
N VAL A 237 -6.96 -7.30 -6.84
CA VAL A 237 -6.70 -8.44 -5.94
C VAL A 237 -7.94 -8.68 -5.10
N THR A 238 -8.41 -9.92 -5.07
CA THR A 238 -9.56 -10.34 -4.26
C THR A 238 -9.10 -11.37 -3.23
N LEU A 239 -9.32 -11.05 -1.95
CA LEU A 239 -9.12 -11.96 -0.83
C LEU A 239 -10.50 -12.41 -0.34
N HIS A 240 -10.76 -13.71 -0.40
CA HIS A 240 -12.00 -14.28 0.10
C HIS A 240 -11.88 -14.59 1.60
N LYS A 241 -12.98 -14.33 2.30
CA LYS A 241 -13.12 -14.65 3.73
C LYS A 241 -12.94 -16.16 3.94
N ARG A 242 -12.38 -16.54 5.10
CA ARG A 242 -12.33 -17.95 5.50
C ARG A 242 -13.75 -18.51 5.57
N ILE A 243 -13.98 -19.64 4.93
CA ILE A 243 -15.23 -20.37 5.03
C ILE A 243 -15.19 -21.16 6.34
N ALA A 244 -16.06 -20.82 7.29
CA ALA A 244 -16.24 -21.64 8.47
C ALA A 244 -16.73 -23.03 8.01
N THR A 245 -15.88 -24.03 8.06
CA THR A 245 -16.35 -25.41 7.91
C THR A 245 -17.22 -25.71 9.14
N ALA A 246 -18.54 -25.83 8.91
CA ALA A 246 -19.42 -26.33 9.93
C ALA A 246 -18.88 -27.73 10.34
N SER A 247 -18.42 -27.84 11.58
CA SER A 247 -18.12 -29.16 12.16
C SER A 247 -19.43 -29.95 12.17
N GLN A 248 -19.46 -31.05 11.38
CA GLN A 248 -20.50 -32.06 11.49
C GLN A 248 -20.36 -32.82 12.81
#